data_474edd34c291e095a25b4eca530e6878
#
_entry.id   474edd34c291e095a25b4eca530e6878
#
_cell.length_a   1.000
_cell.length_b   1.000
_cell.length_c   1.000
_cell.angle_alpha   90.00
_cell.angle_beta   90.00
_cell.angle_gamma   90.00
#
_symmetry.space_group_name_H-M   'P 1'
#
loop_
_entity.id
_entity.type
_entity.pdbx_description
1 polymer ?
#
loop_
_entity_poly.entity_id
_entity_poly.type
_entity_poly.pdbx_seq_one_letter_code
_entity_poly.pdbx_strand_id
1 'polypeptide(L)'
;MILIGFAVIIFLLFLVVYYYMVKPKNFIGGFRKFKIQQSKSVDNLDCLTVFDKSDEIHTERGDEDKNLESCSKFQEEIQEQCSHYDEEESFNKTEDEKLDLCEESSHDSVSQDISDVLGINQTGGKREDKKMALIKVPVLIGEGSIQKMVESTVTLEESAIKVKEIRALVESLNTTVIQDKVIIQGTLHKQIFYVGEDAVVHHQTELIPISYFIDIDGALPGMNTTVTPVVEHVAFTLLDATTLHQKVILSFSVTVTDVQNLEVETGEEETPLYYVSEIEGQNSQQLIVETTVTLNQPALKVDEITAVVQDILTDVITDKVIIQGILHKQIFYVGLDNIEYHQAEDIPFSLFVDVEGAAPGMHVQVESTIETISYTLENSNDLTQKVVIQFSVVVTQSTSLNIVEGTEEPIILVDEVVGETTGQTLLQDIITMDKPTQKIRDVDAEVTSITAQIIANKVIIQGIIHKQIYYIGTDDIEYEMGEDVEFSFFVDLPDAEPGMHAALVPTIESVITELLSETEMLEKVVLKVDVLVLSTVRLNIGAVPVP
;
A
#
# COMPACT_ATOMS: atom_id res chain seq x y z
N MET A 1 20.88 -11.34 44.84
CA MET A 1 20.68 -12.57 44.03
C MET A 1 19.34 -12.60 43.27
N ILE A 2 18.32 -11.88 43.68
CA ILE A 2 16.99 -11.88 43.00
C ILE A 2 16.96 -10.97 41.74
N LEU A 3 17.73 -9.88 41.70
CA LEU A 3 17.81 -8.96 40.55
C LEU A 3 18.57 -9.55 39.34
N ILE A 4 19.49 -10.47 39.54
CA ILE A 4 20.24 -11.11 38.43
C ILE A 4 19.37 -12.17 37.73
N GLY A 5 18.45 -12.81 38.47
CA GLY A 5 17.50 -13.77 37.89
C GLY A 5 16.49 -13.13 36.92
N PHE A 6 16.00 -11.91 37.20
CA PHE A 6 15.06 -11.20 36.33
C PHE A 6 15.71 -10.72 35.02
N ALA A 7 16.97 -10.25 35.07
CA ALA A 7 17.69 -9.82 33.87
C ALA A 7 17.98 -11.01 32.93
N VAL A 8 18.25 -12.19 33.45
CA VAL A 8 18.48 -13.41 32.63
C VAL A 8 17.20 -13.91 32.00
N ILE A 9 16.06 -13.83 32.70
CA ILE A 9 14.76 -14.23 32.16
C ILE A 9 14.31 -13.27 31.04
N ILE A 10 14.50 -11.95 31.20
CA ILE A 10 14.19 -10.96 30.17
C ILE A 10 15.11 -11.13 28.96
N PHE A 11 16.39 -11.41 29.16
CA PHE A 11 17.34 -11.67 28.07
C PHE A 11 17.02 -12.97 27.32
N LEU A 12 16.59 -14.02 28.01
CA LEU A 12 16.13 -15.26 27.39
C LEU A 12 14.82 -15.08 26.63
N LEU A 13 13.89 -14.26 27.12
CA LEU A 13 12.66 -13.90 26.39
C LEU A 13 12.97 -13.08 25.14
N PHE A 14 13.91 -12.14 25.20
CA PHE A 14 14.38 -11.41 24.02
C PHE A 14 15.05 -12.31 22.99
N LEU A 15 15.85 -13.29 23.42
CA LEU A 15 16.47 -14.28 22.53
C LEU A 15 15.42 -15.21 21.88
N VAL A 16 14.37 -15.58 22.60
CA VAL A 16 13.28 -16.39 22.05
C VAL A 16 12.46 -15.58 21.03
N VAL A 17 12.13 -14.33 21.34
CA VAL A 17 11.42 -13.44 20.40
C VAL A 17 12.29 -13.15 19.16
N TYR A 18 13.59 -12.87 19.34
CA TYR A 18 14.54 -12.69 18.25
C TYR A 18 14.69 -13.97 17.39
N TYR A 19 14.72 -15.16 18.02
CA TYR A 19 14.80 -16.43 17.30
C TYR A 19 13.55 -16.73 16.47
N TYR A 20 12.35 -16.31 16.93
CA TYR A 20 11.10 -16.48 16.17
C TYR A 20 10.90 -15.39 15.10
N MET A 21 11.50 -14.20 15.26
CA MET A 21 11.41 -13.13 14.26
C MET A 21 12.44 -13.24 13.12
N VAL A 22 13.61 -13.87 13.36
CA VAL A 22 14.74 -13.89 12.41
C VAL A 22 14.87 -15.23 11.66
N LYS A 23 14.11 -16.28 12.03
CA LYS A 23 14.09 -17.49 11.18
C LYS A 23 13.12 -17.30 10.02
N PRO A 24 13.59 -17.30 8.75
CA PRO A 24 12.68 -17.45 7.63
C PRO A 24 12.00 -18.81 7.77
N LYS A 25 10.69 -18.82 7.91
CA LYS A 25 9.89 -20.03 7.80
C LYS A 25 10.06 -20.51 6.36
N ASN A 26 10.84 -21.58 6.17
CA ASN A 26 10.83 -22.32 4.91
C ASN A 26 9.44 -22.91 4.70
N PHE A 27 8.58 -22.14 4.04
CA PHE A 27 7.29 -22.61 3.58
C PHE A 27 7.52 -23.25 2.20
N ILE A 28 7.61 -24.59 2.20
CA ILE A 28 7.57 -25.38 0.96
C ILE A 28 6.10 -25.46 0.56
N GLY A 29 5.64 -24.44 -0.13
CA GLY A 29 4.36 -24.40 -0.83
C GLY A 29 4.62 -23.86 -2.22
N GLY A 30 4.60 -24.75 -3.23
CA GLY A 30 4.97 -24.40 -4.60
C GLY A 30 4.01 -23.40 -5.21
N PHE A 31 4.43 -22.15 -5.28
CA PHE A 31 3.84 -21.17 -6.18
C PHE A 31 4.45 -21.35 -7.57
N ARG A 32 3.61 -21.71 -8.54
CA ARG A 32 4.00 -21.71 -9.95
C ARG A 32 4.10 -20.26 -10.41
N LYS A 33 5.32 -19.74 -10.59
CA LYS A 33 5.55 -18.48 -11.31
C LYS A 33 5.40 -18.78 -12.82
N PHE A 34 4.44 -18.15 -13.47
CA PHE A 34 4.40 -18.12 -14.93
C PHE A 34 5.37 -17.05 -15.42
N LYS A 35 6.39 -17.44 -16.18
CA LYS A 35 7.32 -16.52 -16.83
C LYS A 35 6.89 -16.40 -18.29
N ILE A 36 6.52 -15.18 -18.72
CA ILE A 36 6.29 -14.85 -20.12
C ILE A 36 7.65 -14.51 -20.71
N GLN A 37 8.14 -15.32 -21.65
CA GLN A 37 9.39 -15.07 -22.35
C GLN A 37 9.06 -14.53 -23.75
N GLN A 38 9.43 -13.27 -24.02
CA GLN A 38 9.38 -12.69 -25.36
C GLN A 38 10.57 -13.22 -26.16
N SER A 39 10.32 -13.90 -27.27
CA SER A 39 11.35 -14.20 -28.26
C SER A 39 11.49 -13.01 -29.20
N LYS A 40 12.71 -12.57 -29.44
CA LYS A 40 13.04 -11.46 -30.35
C LYS A 40 12.57 -11.76 -31.77
N SER A 41 11.86 -10.78 -32.28
CA SER A 41 11.24 -10.71 -33.60
C SER A 41 12.21 -10.94 -34.77
N VAL A 42 11.69 -11.64 -35.75
CA VAL A 42 12.03 -11.37 -37.16
C VAL A 42 10.70 -11.00 -37.80
N ASP A 43 10.55 -9.72 -38.12
CA ASP A 43 9.48 -9.10 -38.87
C ASP A 43 8.00 -9.35 -38.43
N ASN A 44 7.49 -8.44 -37.60
CA ASN A 44 6.09 -8.00 -37.45
C ASN A 44 4.99 -9.01 -37.03
N LEU A 45 5.29 -10.09 -36.33
CA LEU A 45 4.25 -10.84 -35.60
C LEU A 45 4.87 -11.55 -34.40
N ASP A 46 4.46 -11.16 -33.18
CA ASP A 46 4.86 -11.82 -31.92
C ASP A 46 4.08 -13.12 -31.72
N CYS A 47 4.77 -14.24 -31.63
CA CYS A 47 4.19 -15.54 -31.30
C CYS A 47 4.38 -15.81 -29.81
N LEU A 48 3.29 -15.78 -29.03
CA LEU A 48 3.26 -16.10 -27.61
C LEU A 48 3.14 -17.62 -27.40
N THR A 49 4.16 -18.25 -26.85
CA THR A 49 4.10 -19.66 -26.41
C THR A 49 4.08 -19.76 -24.89
N VAL A 50 3.05 -20.41 -24.35
CA VAL A 50 2.91 -20.72 -22.92
C VAL A 50 3.42 -22.15 -22.68
N PHE A 51 4.44 -22.30 -21.83
CA PHE A 51 4.94 -23.62 -21.41
C PHE A 51 4.52 -23.91 -19.97
N ASP A 52 3.91 -25.08 -19.75
CA ASP A 52 3.65 -25.63 -18.42
C ASP A 52 4.82 -26.54 -17.99
N LYS A 53 5.44 -26.23 -16.86
CA LYS A 53 6.62 -26.92 -16.30
C LYS A 53 6.28 -28.21 -15.54
N SER A 54 5.39 -29.05 -16.00
CA SER A 54 5.00 -30.27 -15.26
C SER A 54 5.44 -31.59 -15.86
N ASP A 55 6.24 -31.62 -16.93
CA ASP A 55 6.73 -32.87 -17.47
C ASP A 55 8.26 -32.92 -17.52
N GLU A 56 8.83 -33.85 -16.77
CA GLU A 56 10.22 -34.28 -16.90
C GLU A 56 10.41 -34.85 -18.33
N ILE A 57 11.15 -34.14 -19.16
CA ILE A 57 11.47 -34.61 -20.51
C ILE A 57 12.76 -35.42 -20.44
N HIS A 58 12.59 -36.73 -20.64
CA HIS A 58 13.71 -37.57 -21.08
C HIS A 58 14.20 -37.06 -22.45
N THR A 59 15.46 -36.70 -22.51
CA THR A 59 16.14 -36.30 -23.73
C THR A 59 16.30 -37.48 -24.69
N GLU A 60 15.44 -37.54 -25.70
CA GLU A 60 15.80 -38.16 -26.97
C GLU A 60 15.90 -37.11 -28.06
N ARG A 61 17.10 -37.05 -28.68
CA ARG A 61 17.39 -36.19 -29.82
C ARG A 61 16.57 -36.65 -31.02
N GLY A 62 15.71 -35.82 -31.53
CA GLY A 62 15.05 -35.98 -32.82
C GLY A 62 13.71 -35.27 -32.84
N ASP A 63 13.63 -34.19 -33.61
CA ASP A 63 12.45 -33.52 -34.16
C ASP A 63 12.37 -32.02 -33.86
N GLU A 64 13.41 -31.29 -34.28
CA GLU A 64 13.32 -29.81 -34.48
C GLU A 64 12.49 -29.46 -35.73
N ASP A 65 12.28 -30.43 -36.67
CA ASP A 65 11.57 -30.18 -37.94
C ASP A 65 10.03 -30.21 -37.84
N LYS A 66 9.43 -30.80 -36.79
CA LYS A 66 7.96 -30.85 -36.67
C LYS A 66 7.31 -29.58 -36.15
N ASN A 67 8.07 -28.75 -35.39
CA ASN A 67 7.54 -27.48 -34.89
C ASN A 67 7.55 -26.35 -35.94
N LEU A 68 8.44 -26.43 -36.91
CA LEU A 68 8.45 -25.49 -38.05
C LEU A 68 7.31 -25.76 -39.04
N GLU A 69 6.93 -27.03 -39.25
CA GLU A 69 5.81 -27.40 -40.13
C GLU A 69 4.43 -27.04 -39.56
N SER A 70 4.29 -27.00 -38.24
CA SER A 70 3.02 -26.61 -37.62
C SER A 70 2.83 -25.06 -37.64
N CYS A 71 3.89 -24.31 -37.53
CA CYS A 71 3.84 -22.84 -37.66
C CYS A 71 3.59 -22.39 -39.10
N SER A 72 4.16 -23.08 -40.09
CA SER A 72 3.90 -22.75 -41.50
C SER A 72 2.47 -23.02 -41.96
N LYS A 73 1.85 -24.11 -41.46
CA LYS A 73 0.43 -24.40 -41.75
C LYS A 73 -0.54 -23.42 -41.12
N PHE A 74 -0.21 -22.92 -39.93
CA PHE A 74 -1.02 -21.90 -39.26
C PHE A 74 -0.91 -20.52 -39.94
N GLN A 75 0.23 -20.22 -40.53
CA GLN A 75 0.42 -18.99 -41.34
C GLN A 75 -0.32 -19.06 -42.68
N GLU A 76 -0.38 -20.23 -43.34
CA GLU A 76 -1.17 -20.43 -44.56
C GLU A 76 -2.69 -20.30 -44.30
N GLU A 77 -3.20 -20.81 -43.18
CA GLU A 77 -4.63 -20.68 -42.84
C GLU A 77 -5.03 -19.21 -42.50
N ILE A 78 -4.15 -18.44 -41.86
CA ILE A 78 -4.41 -17.01 -41.58
C ILE A 78 -4.33 -16.16 -42.85
N GLN A 79 -3.42 -16.48 -43.76
CA GLN A 79 -3.27 -15.75 -45.02
C GLN A 79 -4.44 -16.03 -45.98
N GLU A 80 -5.05 -17.23 -45.94
CA GLU A 80 -6.28 -17.57 -46.67
C GLU A 80 -7.50 -16.85 -46.10
N GLN A 81 -7.59 -16.62 -44.77
CA GLN A 81 -8.67 -15.84 -44.15
C GLN A 81 -8.53 -14.34 -44.42
N CYS A 82 -7.32 -13.77 -44.45
CA CYS A 82 -7.11 -12.36 -44.77
C CYS A 82 -7.36 -12.06 -46.25
N SER A 83 -7.08 -12.99 -47.17
CA SER A 83 -7.37 -12.80 -48.61
C SER A 83 -8.86 -12.82 -48.96
N HIS A 84 -9.70 -13.39 -48.11
CA HIS A 84 -11.16 -13.36 -48.25
C HIS A 84 -11.82 -12.07 -47.74
N TYR A 85 -11.12 -11.32 -46.85
CA TYR A 85 -11.62 -10.03 -46.35
C TYR A 85 -11.31 -8.85 -47.29
N ASP A 86 -10.22 -8.95 -48.06
CA ASP A 86 -9.80 -7.87 -48.99
C ASP A 86 -10.58 -7.86 -50.32
N GLU A 87 -11.34 -8.90 -50.64
CA GLU A 87 -12.16 -8.93 -51.88
C GLU A 87 -13.58 -8.35 -51.74
N GLU A 88 -14.07 -8.08 -50.53
CA GLU A 88 -15.39 -7.44 -50.32
C GLU A 88 -15.38 -5.92 -50.14
N GLU A 89 -14.23 -5.26 -49.94
CA GLU A 89 -14.13 -3.81 -49.78
C GLU A 89 -13.64 -3.02 -51.00
N SER A 90 -13.57 -3.62 -52.19
CA SER A 90 -13.10 -2.92 -53.39
C SER A 90 -14.23 -2.41 -54.33
N PHE A 91 -15.42 -2.13 -53.81
CA PHE A 91 -16.46 -1.50 -54.59
C PHE A 91 -17.04 -0.31 -53.85
N ASN A 92 -16.61 0.89 -54.23
CA ASN A 92 -17.21 2.25 -54.15
C ASN A 92 -16.30 3.30 -53.54
N LYS A 93 -15.39 3.80 -54.40
CA LYS A 93 -14.96 5.17 -54.36
C LYS A 93 -15.33 5.79 -55.71
N THR A 94 -16.45 6.47 -55.74
CA THR A 94 -16.69 7.59 -56.64
C THR A 94 -17.63 8.58 -55.96
N GLU A 95 -17.00 9.75 -55.65
CA GLU A 95 -17.50 11.12 -55.76
C GLU A 95 -18.83 11.52 -55.17
N ASP A 96 -18.70 12.48 -54.27
CA ASP A 96 -19.56 13.64 -54.03
C ASP A 96 -21.02 13.57 -54.48
N GLU A 97 -21.90 13.83 -53.55
CA GLU A 97 -23.35 14.02 -53.60
C GLU A 97 -24.12 12.88 -52.95
N LYS A 98 -24.37 13.05 -51.64
CA LYS A 98 -25.61 12.77 -50.90
C LYS A 98 -25.40 12.74 -49.39
N LEU A 99 -25.10 13.92 -48.85
CA LEU A 99 -25.60 14.33 -47.55
C LEU A 99 -26.95 14.99 -47.83
N ASP A 100 -28.02 14.22 -47.68
CA ASP A 100 -29.40 14.65 -47.47
C ASP A 100 -30.28 13.47 -47.93
N LEU A 101 -30.66 12.61 -47.04
CA LEU A 101 -31.86 11.74 -47.12
C LEU A 101 -31.73 10.55 -46.15
N CYS A 102 -31.76 10.83 -44.86
CA CYS A 102 -32.20 9.87 -43.81
C CYS A 102 -32.62 10.63 -42.55
N GLU A 103 -33.36 11.74 -42.71
CA GLU A 103 -34.31 12.26 -41.73
C GLU A 103 -35.66 12.23 -42.36
N GLU A 104 -36.64 11.69 -41.68
CA GLU A 104 -38.05 11.59 -41.92
C GLU A 104 -38.57 10.17 -42.23
N SER A 105 -38.84 9.46 -41.16
CA SER A 105 -40.14 8.81 -40.95
C SER A 105 -40.29 8.37 -39.50
N SER A 106 -41.01 9.19 -38.80
CA SER A 106 -42.31 8.97 -38.19
C SER A 106 -42.27 8.56 -36.74
N HIS A 107 -42.58 9.53 -35.91
CA HIS A 107 -43.58 9.47 -34.86
C HIS A 107 -43.68 10.81 -34.12
N ASP A 108 -44.08 11.86 -34.86
CA ASP A 108 -44.61 13.09 -34.26
C ASP A 108 -46.06 13.24 -34.70
N SER A 109 -46.93 12.74 -33.88
CA SER A 109 -48.31 13.21 -33.84
C SER A 109 -49.03 12.53 -32.69
N VAL A 110 -48.92 13.08 -31.48
CA VAL A 110 -49.93 13.02 -30.37
C VAL A 110 -49.45 13.78 -29.10
N SER A 111 -48.51 14.68 -29.12
CA SER A 111 -48.14 15.43 -27.89
C SER A 111 -48.18 16.95 -27.99
N GLN A 112 -48.81 17.52 -29.06
CA GLN A 112 -48.83 18.96 -29.27
C GLN A 112 -50.10 19.68 -28.82
N ASP A 113 -51.13 18.99 -28.31
CA ASP A 113 -52.42 19.60 -27.97
C ASP A 113 -52.73 19.80 -26.48
N ILE A 114 -51.75 19.61 -25.58
CA ILE A 114 -51.99 19.84 -24.13
C ILE A 114 -51.16 20.98 -23.52
N SER A 115 -50.10 21.45 -24.18
CA SER A 115 -49.24 22.50 -23.65
C SER A 115 -49.76 23.93 -23.82
N ASP A 116 -50.69 24.17 -24.74
CA ASP A 116 -51.26 25.51 -24.99
C ASP A 116 -52.42 25.92 -24.07
N VAL A 117 -52.90 25.00 -23.22
CA VAL A 117 -54.05 25.27 -22.33
C VAL A 117 -53.61 25.62 -20.89
N LEU A 118 -52.34 25.40 -20.50
CA LEU A 118 -51.90 25.61 -19.10
C LEU A 118 -50.86 26.72 -18.89
N GLY A 119 -50.47 27.50 -19.90
CA GLY A 119 -49.67 28.73 -19.71
C GLY A 119 -48.39 28.54 -18.85
N ILE A 120 -47.78 27.35 -18.84
CA ILE A 120 -46.55 27.09 -18.10
C ILE A 120 -45.39 27.35 -19.05
N ASN A 121 -44.81 28.56 -18.96
CA ASN A 121 -43.49 28.82 -19.53
C ASN A 121 -42.47 27.89 -18.83
N GLN A 122 -42.20 26.73 -19.42
CA GLN A 122 -40.98 25.98 -19.11
C GLN A 122 -39.82 26.73 -19.75
N THR A 123 -39.17 27.59 -18.98
CA THR A 123 -37.77 27.91 -19.23
C THR A 123 -36.98 26.61 -18.99
N GLY A 124 -36.88 25.79 -20.02
CA GLY A 124 -35.98 24.64 -20.06
C GLY A 124 -34.56 25.17 -20.11
N GLY A 125 -33.98 25.44 -18.93
CA GLY A 125 -32.54 25.42 -18.78
C GLY A 125 -32.12 24.00 -19.14
N LYS A 126 -31.28 23.81 -20.16
CA LYS A 126 -30.51 22.58 -20.30
C LYS A 126 -29.87 22.35 -18.94
N ARG A 127 -30.26 21.33 -18.19
CA ARG A 127 -29.40 20.75 -17.14
C ARG A 127 -28.18 20.25 -17.91
N GLU A 128 -27.09 20.95 -17.78
CA GLU A 128 -25.77 20.35 -18.05
C GLU A 128 -25.67 19.20 -17.12
N ASP A 129 -25.53 17.97 -17.64
CA ASP A 129 -25.31 16.80 -16.83
C ASP A 129 -23.94 16.99 -16.18
N LYS A 130 -23.94 17.27 -14.86
CA LYS A 130 -22.73 17.43 -14.07
C LYS A 130 -21.98 16.11 -14.09
N LYS A 131 -20.69 16.14 -14.42
CA LYS A 131 -19.84 14.97 -14.33
C LYS A 131 -19.53 14.74 -12.86
N MET A 132 -19.80 13.56 -12.35
CA MET A 132 -19.59 13.17 -10.96
C MET A 132 -18.52 12.07 -10.90
N ALA A 133 -17.70 12.08 -9.83
CA ALA A 133 -16.76 11.04 -9.50
C ALA A 133 -17.00 10.58 -8.07
N LEU A 134 -16.88 9.26 -7.81
CA LEU A 134 -16.96 8.70 -6.48
C LEU A 134 -15.53 8.53 -5.96
N ILE A 135 -15.17 9.29 -4.92
CA ILE A 135 -13.82 9.30 -4.36
C ILE A 135 -13.81 8.81 -2.92
N LYS A 136 -12.70 8.19 -2.53
CA LYS A 136 -12.40 7.83 -1.16
C LYS A 136 -11.43 8.86 -0.58
N VAL A 137 -11.87 9.61 0.44
CA VAL A 137 -11.13 10.79 0.89
C VAL A 137 -11.27 11.00 2.40
N PRO A 138 -10.22 11.52 3.09
CA PRO A 138 -10.32 11.95 4.47
C PRO A 138 -11.20 13.20 4.59
N VAL A 139 -12.27 13.10 5.37
CA VAL A 139 -13.14 14.20 5.77
C VAL A 139 -12.66 14.76 7.09
N LEU A 140 -12.51 16.07 7.18
CA LEU A 140 -12.13 16.74 8.43
C LEU A 140 -13.31 16.68 9.43
N ILE A 141 -13.08 16.05 10.57
CA ILE A 141 -14.05 15.98 11.67
C ILE A 141 -13.84 17.14 12.64
N GLY A 142 -12.59 17.41 13.00
CA GLY A 142 -12.27 18.51 13.88
C GLY A 142 -10.77 18.68 14.11
N GLU A 143 -10.44 19.83 14.69
CA GLU A 143 -9.08 20.20 15.02
C GLU A 143 -9.01 20.81 16.40
N GLY A 144 -7.85 20.68 17.01
CA GLY A 144 -7.59 21.28 18.29
C GLY A 144 -6.10 21.51 18.51
N SER A 145 -5.80 22.40 19.43
CA SER A 145 -4.43 22.62 19.88
C SER A 145 -4.35 22.73 21.39
N ILE A 146 -3.26 22.27 21.97
CA ILE A 146 -3.03 22.35 23.41
C ILE A 146 -1.57 22.72 23.67
N GLN A 147 -1.35 23.63 24.61
CA GLN A 147 -0.03 23.99 25.09
C GLN A 147 0.18 23.42 26.49
N LYS A 148 1.31 22.80 26.75
CA LYS A 148 1.69 22.20 28.04
C LYS A 148 3.08 22.59 28.44
N MET A 149 3.27 22.82 29.74
CA MET A 149 4.58 23.02 30.35
C MET A 149 4.99 21.76 31.10
N VAL A 150 6.15 21.24 30.76
CA VAL A 150 6.80 20.13 31.46
C VAL A 150 7.93 20.74 32.33
N GLU A 151 7.84 20.54 33.62
CA GLU A 151 8.81 21.02 34.60
C GLU A 151 9.50 19.83 35.26
N SER A 152 10.82 19.81 35.30
CA SER A 152 11.59 18.75 35.91
C SER A 152 12.84 19.29 36.61
N THR A 153 13.33 18.53 37.57
CA THR A 153 14.62 18.76 38.21
C THR A 153 15.45 17.50 38.09
N VAL A 154 16.61 17.60 37.48
CA VAL A 154 17.53 16.48 37.27
C VAL A 154 18.83 16.69 38.06
N THR A 155 19.35 15.60 38.62
CA THR A 155 20.70 15.58 39.22
C THR A 155 21.70 15.28 38.10
N LEU A 156 22.64 16.16 37.89
CA LEU A 156 23.72 15.96 36.93
C LEU A 156 24.71 14.93 37.46
N GLU A 157 25.21 14.11 36.56
CA GLU A 157 26.18 13.05 36.88
C GLU A 157 27.52 13.62 37.38
N GLU A 158 27.92 14.79 36.84
CA GLU A 158 29.12 15.50 37.21
C GLU A 158 28.79 16.95 37.63
N SER A 159 29.62 17.52 38.53
CA SER A 159 29.46 18.91 38.94
C SER A 159 29.62 19.88 37.77
N ALA A 160 28.61 20.71 37.53
CA ALA A 160 28.55 21.64 36.42
C ALA A 160 28.91 23.09 36.87
N ILE A 161 29.75 23.75 36.09
CA ILE A 161 29.98 25.21 36.19
C ILE A 161 28.86 25.97 35.49
N LYS A 162 28.42 25.45 34.34
CA LYS A 162 27.33 26.04 33.54
C LYS A 162 26.69 25.02 32.59
N VAL A 163 25.42 25.19 32.31
CA VAL A 163 24.72 24.50 31.23
C VAL A 163 25.04 25.21 29.91
N LYS A 164 25.43 24.46 28.91
CA LYS A 164 25.74 24.98 27.58
C LYS A 164 24.47 25.05 26.71
N GLU A 165 23.71 23.96 26.66
CA GLU A 165 22.55 23.82 25.81
C GLU A 165 21.67 22.66 26.30
N ILE A 166 20.36 22.77 26.12
CA ILE A 166 19.42 21.65 26.25
C ILE A 166 18.67 21.55 24.95
N ARG A 167 18.76 20.38 24.28
CA ARG A 167 17.95 20.02 23.11
C ARG A 167 16.81 19.13 23.58
N ALA A 168 15.61 19.44 23.14
CA ALA A 168 14.43 18.71 23.52
C ALA A 168 13.63 18.36 22.25
N LEU A 169 13.11 17.14 22.19
CA LEU A 169 12.21 16.69 21.14
C LEU A 169 11.18 15.72 21.73
N VAL A 170 10.04 15.58 21.07
CA VAL A 170 9.00 14.61 21.44
C VAL A 170 9.14 13.40 20.55
N GLU A 171 9.26 12.23 21.16
CA GLU A 171 9.44 10.95 20.47
C GLU A 171 8.35 9.95 20.86
N SER A 172 8.23 8.87 20.07
CA SER A 172 7.34 7.73 20.35
C SER A 172 5.90 8.17 20.59
N LEU A 173 5.40 9.10 19.77
CA LEU A 173 4.02 9.55 19.83
C LEU A 173 3.05 8.42 19.47
N ASN A 174 2.06 8.24 20.34
CA ASN A 174 0.93 7.37 20.12
C ASN A 174 -0.35 8.13 20.43
N THR A 175 -1.40 7.89 19.63
CA THR A 175 -2.71 8.52 19.79
C THR A 175 -3.80 7.48 19.94
N THR A 176 -4.80 7.81 20.75
CA THR A 176 -6.01 7.02 20.91
C THR A 176 -7.21 7.94 20.82
N VAL A 177 -8.10 7.66 19.86
CA VAL A 177 -9.37 8.39 19.74
C VAL A 177 -10.42 7.71 20.60
N ILE A 178 -11.07 8.49 21.44
CA ILE A 178 -12.27 8.10 22.17
C ILE A 178 -13.36 9.14 21.85
N GLN A 179 -14.58 8.89 22.25
CA GLN A 179 -15.68 9.82 21.96
C GLN A 179 -15.34 11.25 22.41
N ASP A 180 -15.38 12.19 21.45
CA ASP A 180 -15.12 13.64 21.60
C ASP A 180 -13.74 13.99 22.17
N LYS A 181 -12.75 13.06 22.09
CA LYS A 181 -11.41 13.27 22.62
C LYS A 181 -10.34 12.52 21.86
N VAL A 182 -9.14 13.11 21.84
CA VAL A 182 -7.88 12.46 21.44
C VAL A 182 -6.92 12.42 22.61
N ILE A 183 -6.46 11.22 22.97
CA ILE A 183 -5.42 11.00 23.96
C ILE A 183 -4.09 10.95 23.22
N ILE A 184 -3.10 11.73 23.68
CA ILE A 184 -1.76 11.82 23.13
C ILE A 184 -0.79 11.30 24.18
N GLN A 185 0.01 10.31 23.85
CA GLN A 185 1.06 9.75 24.69
C GLN A 185 2.39 9.77 23.95
N GLY A 186 3.48 9.95 24.67
CA GLY A 186 4.81 9.98 24.07
C GLY A 186 5.90 10.18 25.12
N THR A 187 7.11 10.49 24.65
CA THR A 187 8.27 10.76 25.51
C THR A 187 8.91 12.09 25.11
N LEU A 188 9.05 12.97 26.07
CA LEU A 188 9.90 14.15 25.92
C LEU A 188 11.35 13.73 26.18
N HIS A 189 12.14 13.68 25.12
CA HIS A 189 13.55 13.36 25.15
C HIS A 189 14.36 14.67 25.24
N LYS A 190 15.16 14.80 26.30
CA LYS A 190 16.05 15.95 26.49
C LYS A 190 17.50 15.50 26.50
N GLN A 191 18.34 16.22 25.76
CA GLN A 191 19.79 16.09 25.76
C GLN A 191 20.40 17.34 26.41
N ILE A 192 21.04 17.13 27.56
CA ILE A 192 21.60 18.20 28.40
C ILE A 192 23.09 18.24 28.18
N PHE A 193 23.61 19.35 27.69
CA PHE A 193 25.04 19.61 27.53
C PHE A 193 25.49 20.64 28.55
N TYR A 194 26.47 20.31 29.39
CA TYR A 194 26.99 21.18 30.43
C TYR A 194 28.51 21.11 30.53
N VAL A 195 29.12 22.17 31.08
CA VAL A 195 30.55 22.23 31.30
C VAL A 195 30.83 21.89 32.76
N GLY A 196 31.62 20.84 32.99
CA GLY A 196 32.05 20.40 34.30
C GLY A 196 33.14 21.25 34.91
N GLU A 197 33.50 21.01 36.20
CA GLU A 197 34.62 21.64 36.89
C GLU A 197 35.97 21.33 36.23
N ASP A 198 36.05 20.23 35.48
CA ASP A 198 37.18 19.82 34.66
C ASP A 198 37.32 20.64 33.35
N ALA A 199 36.41 21.59 33.12
CA ALA A 199 36.27 22.38 31.89
C ALA A 199 35.93 21.57 30.64
N VAL A 200 35.47 20.31 30.78
CA VAL A 200 35.00 19.43 29.71
C VAL A 200 33.49 19.59 29.51
N VAL A 201 33.01 19.40 28.28
CA VAL A 201 31.58 19.36 27.97
C VAL A 201 31.07 17.94 28.19
N HIS A 202 30.21 17.80 29.17
CA HIS A 202 29.51 16.56 29.49
C HIS A 202 28.14 16.53 28.82
N HIS A 203 27.60 15.32 28.60
CA HIS A 203 26.28 15.11 28.05
C HIS A 203 25.50 14.13 28.94
N GLN A 204 24.24 14.46 29.19
CA GLN A 204 23.32 13.61 29.95
C GLN A 204 21.94 13.63 29.28
N THR A 205 21.29 12.48 29.28
CA THR A 205 19.95 12.31 28.70
C THR A 205 18.90 12.25 29.80
N GLU A 206 17.75 12.89 29.57
CA GLU A 206 16.56 12.75 30.40
C GLU A 206 15.34 12.40 29.53
N LEU A 207 14.61 11.34 29.90
CA LEU A 207 13.40 10.89 29.24
C LEU A 207 12.21 11.09 30.18
N ILE A 208 11.22 11.88 29.75
CA ILE A 208 10.01 12.16 30.52
C ILE A 208 8.79 11.65 29.75
N PRO A 209 8.07 10.64 30.26
CA PRO A 209 6.80 10.22 29.66
C PRO A 209 5.77 11.35 29.76
N ILE A 210 5.05 11.60 28.68
CA ILE A 210 3.98 12.58 28.60
C ILE A 210 2.67 11.90 28.22
N SER A 211 1.56 12.39 28.80
CA SER A 211 0.22 11.94 28.46
C SER A 211 -0.73 13.13 28.62
N TYR A 212 -1.40 13.47 27.53
CA TYR A 212 -2.33 14.58 27.47
C TYR A 212 -3.60 14.15 26.74
N PHE A 213 -4.65 14.93 26.86
CA PHE A 213 -5.83 14.79 26.00
C PHE A 213 -6.26 16.16 25.47
N ILE A 214 -6.95 16.10 24.35
CA ILE A 214 -7.56 17.27 23.71
C ILE A 214 -9.01 16.93 23.40
N ASP A 215 -9.92 17.88 23.67
CA ASP A 215 -11.33 17.73 23.32
C ASP A 215 -11.51 18.12 21.85
N ILE A 216 -12.09 17.22 21.06
CA ILE A 216 -12.42 17.41 19.64
C ILE A 216 -13.84 16.86 19.42
N ASP A 217 -14.79 17.76 19.30
CA ASP A 217 -16.19 17.42 19.12
C ASP A 217 -16.39 16.58 17.84
N GLY A 218 -17.14 15.50 17.94
CA GLY A 218 -17.41 14.58 16.83
C GLY A 218 -16.35 13.49 16.61
N ALA A 219 -15.21 13.51 17.33
CA ALA A 219 -14.22 12.44 17.26
C ALA A 219 -14.81 11.13 17.81
N LEU A 220 -14.62 10.01 17.07
CA LEU A 220 -15.07 8.67 17.45
C LEU A 220 -13.93 7.64 17.34
N PRO A 221 -13.98 6.55 18.12
CA PRO A 221 -13.03 5.45 17.99
C PRO A 221 -12.95 4.91 16.56
N GLY A 222 -11.73 4.69 16.05
CA GLY A 222 -11.48 4.22 14.69
C GLY A 222 -11.15 5.34 13.69
N MET A 223 -11.40 6.61 14.02
CA MET A 223 -11.01 7.73 13.18
C MET A 223 -9.49 7.95 13.20
N ASN A 224 -8.97 8.52 12.12
CA ASN A 224 -7.55 8.83 11.96
C ASN A 224 -7.17 10.13 12.66
N THR A 225 -5.94 10.19 13.18
CA THR A 225 -5.40 11.40 13.82
C THR A 225 -4.02 11.73 13.30
N THR A 226 -3.80 13.01 13.05
CA THR A 226 -2.47 13.57 12.82
C THR A 226 -2.12 14.50 13.97
N VAL A 227 -0.96 14.26 14.62
CA VAL A 227 -0.47 15.08 15.74
C VAL A 227 0.88 15.68 15.40
N THR A 228 0.97 16.98 15.46
CA THR A 228 2.22 17.74 15.25
C THR A 228 2.68 18.33 16.58
N PRO A 229 3.75 17.75 17.19
CA PRO A 229 4.36 18.31 18.40
C PRO A 229 5.36 19.40 18.03
N VAL A 230 5.38 20.47 18.82
CA VAL A 230 6.39 21.55 18.72
C VAL A 230 6.97 21.84 20.10
N VAL A 231 8.29 21.86 20.21
CA VAL A 231 9.00 22.39 21.39
C VAL A 231 9.14 23.90 21.19
N GLU A 232 8.29 24.68 21.86
CA GLU A 232 8.26 26.12 21.69
C GLU A 232 9.39 26.83 22.45
N HIS A 233 9.72 26.32 23.64
CA HIS A 233 10.72 26.96 24.49
C HIS A 233 11.32 25.99 25.51
N VAL A 234 12.61 26.12 25.74
CA VAL A 234 13.35 25.44 26.80
C VAL A 234 14.01 26.48 27.70
N ALA A 235 13.61 26.51 28.97
CA ALA A 235 14.24 27.32 30.00
C ALA A 235 14.88 26.42 31.05
N PHE A 236 16.01 26.85 31.60
CA PHE A 236 16.71 26.08 32.62
C PHE A 236 17.44 27.00 33.61
N THR A 237 17.64 26.48 34.81
CA THR A 237 18.41 27.18 35.89
C THR A 237 19.20 26.12 36.64
N LEU A 238 20.52 26.32 36.74
CA LEU A 238 21.39 25.54 37.60
C LEU A 238 21.20 26.05 39.03
N LEU A 239 20.59 25.23 39.91
CA LEU A 239 20.30 25.59 41.28
C LEU A 239 21.54 25.48 42.17
N ASP A 240 22.36 24.48 41.93
CA ASP A 240 23.68 24.25 42.52
C ASP A 240 24.54 23.47 41.49
N ALA A 241 25.75 23.06 41.86
CA ALA A 241 26.69 22.43 40.93
C ALA A 241 26.16 21.10 40.30
N THR A 242 25.19 20.45 40.91
CA THR A 242 24.67 19.15 40.48
C THR A 242 23.17 19.14 40.24
N THR A 243 22.45 20.21 40.57
CA THR A 243 20.98 20.25 40.48
C THR A 243 20.53 21.24 39.40
N LEU A 244 19.94 20.69 38.34
CA LEU A 244 19.43 21.45 37.19
C LEU A 244 17.90 21.42 37.15
N HIS A 245 17.31 22.62 37.26
CA HIS A 245 15.86 22.80 37.07
C HIS A 245 15.56 23.23 35.64
N GLN A 246 14.55 22.63 35.05
CA GLN A 246 14.20 22.81 33.63
C GLN A 246 12.69 22.98 33.44
N LYS A 247 12.33 23.81 32.47
CA LYS A 247 10.94 24.00 31.99
C LYS A 247 10.94 23.94 30.49
N VAL A 248 10.11 23.05 29.93
CA VAL A 248 9.92 22.91 28.49
C VAL A 248 8.46 23.23 28.18
N ILE A 249 8.23 24.14 27.23
CA ILE A 249 6.90 24.45 26.71
C ILE A 249 6.72 23.67 25.43
N LEU A 250 5.67 22.84 25.40
CA LEU A 250 5.26 22.00 24.29
C LEU A 250 3.91 22.48 23.77
N SER A 251 3.73 22.54 22.46
CA SER A 251 2.42 22.62 21.84
C SER A 251 2.16 21.37 20.99
N PHE A 252 0.91 20.98 20.94
CA PHE A 252 0.42 19.87 20.12
C PHE A 252 -0.75 20.38 19.29
N SER A 253 -0.66 20.30 17.97
CA SER A 253 -1.79 20.48 17.06
C SER A 253 -2.30 19.11 16.64
N VAL A 254 -3.60 18.92 16.71
CA VAL A 254 -4.28 17.64 16.41
C VAL A 254 -5.34 17.89 15.36
N THR A 255 -5.34 17.06 14.33
CA THR A 255 -6.39 16.98 13.30
C THR A 255 -6.99 15.59 13.35
N VAL A 256 -8.32 15.49 13.40
CA VAL A 256 -9.08 14.23 13.32
C VAL A 256 -9.78 14.17 11.98
N THR A 257 -9.62 13.04 11.28
CA THR A 257 -10.27 12.78 10.01
C THR A 257 -10.97 11.42 10.01
N ASP A 258 -12.04 11.33 9.23
CA ASP A 258 -12.73 10.09 8.91
C ASP A 258 -12.66 9.84 7.40
N VAL A 259 -12.30 8.62 7.00
CA VAL A 259 -12.20 8.27 5.57
C VAL A 259 -13.59 7.88 5.07
N GLN A 260 -14.12 8.65 4.15
CA GLN A 260 -15.47 8.48 3.60
C GLN A 260 -15.46 8.34 2.07
N ASN A 261 -16.48 7.68 1.55
CA ASN A 261 -16.77 7.62 0.13
C ASN A 261 -17.70 8.78 -0.21
N LEU A 262 -17.24 9.72 -1.05
CA LEU A 262 -18.00 10.92 -1.41
C LEU A 262 -18.16 11.02 -2.91
N GLU A 263 -19.37 11.38 -3.34
CA GLU A 263 -19.65 11.74 -4.72
C GLU A 263 -19.36 13.24 -4.91
N VAL A 264 -18.39 13.57 -5.77
CA VAL A 264 -17.91 14.93 -6.01
C VAL A 264 -18.19 15.37 -7.45
N GLU A 265 -18.52 16.64 -7.64
CA GLU A 265 -18.64 17.23 -8.96
C GLU A 265 -17.24 17.51 -9.54
N THR A 266 -16.99 17.07 -10.79
CA THR A 266 -15.73 17.31 -11.48
C THR A 266 -15.90 18.37 -12.55
N GLY A 267 -14.92 19.30 -12.63
CA GLY A 267 -14.83 20.33 -13.65
C GLY A 267 -14.08 19.87 -14.90
N GLU A 268 -14.07 20.72 -15.93
CA GLU A 268 -13.32 20.51 -17.17
C GLU A 268 -12.03 21.35 -17.21
N GLU A 269 -11.73 22.09 -16.14
CA GLU A 269 -10.54 22.95 -16.07
C GLU A 269 -9.27 22.11 -15.91
N GLU A 270 -8.18 22.55 -16.52
CA GLU A 270 -6.89 21.85 -16.42
C GLU A 270 -6.26 21.99 -15.03
N THR A 271 -6.62 23.03 -14.26
CA THR A 271 -6.09 23.31 -12.91
C THR A 271 -7.11 24.05 -12.05
N PRO A 272 -7.10 23.91 -10.71
CA PRO A 272 -6.26 22.97 -9.96
C PRO A 272 -6.67 21.51 -10.16
N LEU A 273 -5.71 20.61 -10.09
CA LEU A 273 -5.92 19.17 -10.08
C LEU A 273 -5.65 18.62 -8.68
N TYR A 274 -6.49 17.70 -8.24
CA TYR A 274 -6.37 17.04 -6.93
C TYR A 274 -6.12 15.54 -7.14
N TYR A 275 -5.06 15.02 -6.53
CA TYR A 275 -4.73 13.60 -6.57
C TYR A 275 -5.56 12.85 -5.54
N VAL A 276 -6.43 11.98 -6.00
CA VAL A 276 -7.42 11.29 -5.19
C VAL A 276 -7.49 9.80 -5.51
N SER A 277 -8.07 9.04 -4.59
CA SER A 277 -8.44 7.65 -4.82
C SER A 277 -9.88 7.60 -5.33
N GLU A 278 -10.06 7.46 -6.65
CA GLU A 278 -11.36 7.25 -7.28
C GLU A 278 -11.80 5.81 -7.07
N ILE A 279 -13.07 5.60 -6.70
CA ILE A 279 -13.64 4.26 -6.52
C ILE A 279 -14.13 3.77 -7.87
N GLU A 280 -13.46 2.76 -8.40
CA GLU A 280 -13.83 2.10 -9.65
C GLU A 280 -14.96 1.10 -9.46
N GLY A 281 -14.96 0.41 -8.32
CA GLY A 281 -16.02 -0.52 -8.00
C GLY A 281 -15.98 -1.01 -6.56
N GLN A 282 -17.12 -1.48 -6.10
CA GLN A 282 -17.25 -2.10 -4.77
C GLN A 282 -18.26 -3.24 -4.82
N ASN A 283 -18.00 -4.29 -4.07
CA ASN A 283 -18.94 -5.40 -3.92
C ASN A 283 -18.65 -6.18 -2.64
N SER A 284 -19.55 -7.09 -2.31
CA SER A 284 -19.39 -7.95 -1.16
C SER A 284 -19.74 -9.40 -1.48
N GLN A 285 -19.08 -10.33 -0.78
CA GLN A 285 -19.25 -11.76 -0.96
C GLN A 285 -19.18 -12.49 0.36
N GLN A 286 -20.11 -13.43 0.58
CA GLN A 286 -20.05 -14.34 1.72
C GLN A 286 -19.24 -15.60 1.39
N LEU A 287 -18.41 -16.01 2.35
CA LEU A 287 -17.73 -17.30 2.35
C LEU A 287 -18.24 -18.14 3.51
N ILE A 288 -18.58 -19.39 3.23
CA ILE A 288 -18.91 -20.39 4.24
C ILE A 288 -17.77 -21.37 4.34
N VAL A 289 -17.14 -21.44 5.52
CA VAL A 289 -16.10 -22.42 5.84
C VAL A 289 -16.69 -23.46 6.78
N GLU A 290 -16.79 -24.69 6.30
CA GLU A 290 -17.27 -25.84 7.07
C GLU A 290 -16.16 -26.86 7.22
N THR A 291 -15.82 -27.22 8.47
CA THR A 291 -14.74 -28.16 8.78
C THR A 291 -15.14 -29.07 9.93
N THR A 292 -14.57 -30.26 9.93
CA THR A 292 -14.65 -31.17 11.07
C THR A 292 -13.25 -31.37 11.64
N VAL A 293 -13.09 -31.07 12.91
CA VAL A 293 -11.83 -31.23 13.64
C VAL A 293 -11.96 -32.34 14.68
N THR A 294 -10.91 -33.16 14.80
CA THR A 294 -10.81 -34.11 15.89
C THR A 294 -10.18 -33.41 17.10
N LEU A 295 -10.89 -33.37 18.21
CA LEU A 295 -10.45 -32.74 19.44
C LEU A 295 -9.30 -33.56 20.08
N ASN A 296 -8.34 -32.85 20.65
CA ASN A 296 -7.17 -33.46 21.31
C ASN A 296 -7.56 -34.27 22.54
N GLN A 297 -8.67 -33.92 23.19
CA GLN A 297 -9.24 -34.67 24.33
C GLN A 297 -10.75 -34.87 24.08
N PRO A 298 -11.33 -36.00 24.55
CA PRO A 298 -12.76 -36.23 24.44
C PRO A 298 -13.56 -35.13 25.18
N ALA A 299 -14.45 -34.47 24.48
CA ALA A 299 -15.26 -33.38 25.00
C ALA A 299 -16.61 -33.83 25.55
N LEU A 300 -17.02 -33.22 26.65
CA LEU A 300 -18.36 -33.26 27.18
C LEU A 300 -19.23 -32.22 26.51
N LYS A 301 -18.71 -31.01 26.32
CA LYS A 301 -19.37 -29.87 25.65
C LYS A 301 -18.32 -28.91 25.08
N VAL A 302 -18.69 -28.20 24.04
CA VAL A 302 -17.96 -27.02 23.59
C VAL A 302 -18.44 -25.84 24.41
N ASP A 303 -17.51 -24.99 24.85
CA ASP A 303 -17.83 -23.80 25.64
C ASP A 303 -17.94 -22.57 24.73
N GLU A 304 -16.88 -22.29 23.96
CA GLU A 304 -16.80 -21.16 23.05
C GLU A 304 -15.96 -21.50 21.83
N ILE A 305 -16.31 -20.92 20.68
CA ILE A 305 -15.45 -20.89 19.49
C ILE A 305 -15.34 -19.43 19.05
N THR A 306 -14.11 -18.93 18.99
CA THR A 306 -13.79 -17.63 18.39
C THR A 306 -13.09 -17.83 17.06
N ALA A 307 -13.27 -16.88 16.13
CA ALA A 307 -12.65 -16.92 14.82
C ALA A 307 -12.20 -15.52 14.39
N VAL A 308 -11.08 -15.46 13.67
CA VAL A 308 -10.54 -14.23 13.09
C VAL A 308 -9.91 -14.57 11.73
N VAL A 309 -10.07 -13.68 10.77
CA VAL A 309 -9.41 -13.75 9.47
C VAL A 309 -8.04 -13.11 9.58
N GLN A 310 -7.00 -13.80 9.11
CA GLN A 310 -5.60 -13.38 9.18
C GLN A 310 -4.93 -13.55 7.81
N ASP A 311 -3.78 -12.88 7.62
CA ASP A 311 -2.90 -13.02 6.45
C ASP A 311 -3.65 -12.86 5.11
N ILE A 312 -4.50 -11.82 5.01
CA ILE A 312 -5.24 -11.54 3.80
C ILE A 312 -4.28 -11.07 2.70
N LEU A 313 -4.30 -11.79 1.59
CA LEU A 313 -3.62 -11.43 0.34
C LEU A 313 -4.67 -11.20 -0.74
N THR A 314 -4.44 -10.18 -1.56
CA THR A 314 -5.34 -9.82 -2.65
C THR A 314 -4.61 -9.77 -3.98
N ASP A 315 -5.30 -10.17 -5.05
CA ASP A 315 -4.85 -10.02 -6.42
C ASP A 315 -6.01 -9.50 -7.28
N VAL A 316 -5.73 -8.49 -8.12
CA VAL A 316 -6.74 -7.85 -8.97
C VAL A 316 -6.58 -8.34 -10.40
N ILE A 317 -7.64 -8.91 -10.91
CA ILE A 317 -7.77 -9.25 -12.33
C ILE A 317 -8.97 -8.50 -12.91
N THR A 318 -9.16 -8.53 -14.22
CA THR A 318 -10.27 -7.82 -14.86
C THR A 318 -11.61 -8.22 -14.27
N ASP A 319 -12.36 -7.24 -13.76
CA ASP A 319 -13.68 -7.32 -13.13
C ASP A 319 -13.74 -8.24 -11.89
N LYS A 320 -12.60 -8.58 -11.27
CA LYS A 320 -12.57 -9.47 -10.10
C LYS A 320 -11.42 -9.15 -9.16
N VAL A 321 -11.66 -9.43 -7.87
CA VAL A 321 -10.64 -9.46 -6.83
C VAL A 321 -10.55 -10.87 -6.26
N ILE A 322 -9.37 -11.46 -6.29
CA ILE A 322 -9.05 -12.73 -5.63
C ILE A 322 -8.59 -12.43 -4.22
N ILE A 323 -9.17 -13.11 -3.25
CA ILE A 323 -8.83 -12.96 -1.83
C ILE A 323 -8.38 -14.31 -1.30
N GLN A 324 -7.23 -14.35 -0.67
CA GLN A 324 -6.69 -15.52 0.01
C GLN A 324 -6.35 -15.14 1.45
N GLY A 325 -6.43 -16.11 2.35
CA GLY A 325 -6.10 -15.85 3.75
C GLY A 325 -6.22 -17.09 4.61
N ILE A 326 -6.14 -16.88 5.93
CA ILE A 326 -6.26 -17.93 6.93
C ILE A 326 -7.41 -17.58 7.88
N LEU A 327 -8.35 -18.50 8.07
CA LEU A 327 -9.34 -18.45 9.12
C LEU A 327 -8.71 -19.11 10.36
N HIS A 328 -8.28 -18.30 11.32
CA HIS A 328 -7.79 -18.77 12.61
C HIS A 328 -8.96 -18.95 13.57
N LYS A 329 -9.13 -20.16 14.10
CA LYS A 329 -10.17 -20.48 15.09
C LYS A 329 -9.55 -20.92 16.39
N GLN A 330 -10.18 -20.53 17.51
CA GLN A 330 -9.85 -21.00 18.85
C GLN A 330 -11.08 -21.67 19.45
N ILE A 331 -10.92 -22.93 19.85
CA ILE A 331 -11.97 -23.81 20.34
C ILE A 331 -11.73 -24.05 21.82
N PHE A 332 -12.64 -23.60 22.67
CA PHE A 332 -12.64 -23.88 24.11
C PHE A 332 -13.71 -24.92 24.41
N TYR A 333 -13.33 -26.00 25.08
CA TYR A 333 -14.24 -27.09 25.37
C TYR A 333 -13.94 -27.76 26.72
N VAL A 334 -14.96 -28.33 27.36
CA VAL A 334 -14.84 -29.06 28.61
C VAL A 334 -14.72 -30.55 28.32
N GLY A 335 -13.64 -31.18 28.79
CA GLY A 335 -13.40 -32.60 28.67
C GLY A 335 -14.31 -33.46 29.54
N LEU A 336 -14.32 -34.77 29.30
CA LEU A 336 -15.05 -35.75 30.12
C LEU A 336 -14.58 -35.78 31.59
N ASP A 337 -13.38 -35.27 31.85
CA ASP A 337 -12.78 -35.08 33.19
C ASP A 337 -13.18 -33.77 33.86
N ASN A 338 -14.07 -32.99 33.26
CA ASN A 338 -14.50 -31.64 33.66
C ASN A 338 -13.38 -30.60 33.70
N ILE A 339 -12.31 -30.78 32.90
CA ILE A 339 -11.25 -29.80 32.70
C ILE A 339 -11.53 -29.05 31.40
N GLU A 340 -11.27 -27.75 31.42
CA GLU A 340 -11.35 -26.90 30.22
C GLU A 340 -10.09 -27.04 29.39
N TYR A 341 -10.24 -27.31 28.10
CA TYR A 341 -9.18 -27.46 27.11
C TYR A 341 -9.32 -26.42 26.02
N HIS A 342 -8.22 -26.11 25.39
CA HIS A 342 -8.13 -25.21 24.25
C HIS A 342 -7.44 -25.91 23.08
N GLN A 343 -7.95 -25.67 21.86
CA GLN A 343 -7.37 -26.12 20.60
C GLN A 343 -7.53 -25.05 19.54
N ALA A 344 -6.44 -24.74 18.82
CA ALA A 344 -6.45 -23.83 17.67
C ALA A 344 -6.55 -24.62 16.38
N GLU A 345 -7.15 -24.00 15.37
CA GLU A 345 -7.25 -24.52 13.99
C GLU A 345 -7.05 -23.39 13.00
N ASP A 346 -6.13 -23.58 12.03
CA ASP A 346 -5.84 -22.65 10.94
C ASP A 346 -6.34 -23.25 9.62
N ILE A 347 -7.25 -22.56 8.94
CA ILE A 347 -7.87 -23.03 7.71
C ILE A 347 -7.58 -22.03 6.60
N PRO A 348 -6.75 -22.40 5.62
CA PRO A 348 -6.55 -21.57 4.45
C PRO A 348 -7.83 -21.50 3.61
N PHE A 349 -8.13 -20.32 3.11
CA PHE A 349 -9.26 -20.11 2.20
C PHE A 349 -8.84 -19.29 0.99
N SER A 350 -9.65 -19.40 -0.07
CA SER A 350 -9.57 -18.56 -1.26
C SER A 350 -10.97 -18.35 -1.80
N LEU A 351 -11.27 -17.11 -2.17
CA LEU A 351 -12.50 -16.75 -2.86
C LEU A 351 -12.20 -15.66 -3.89
N PHE A 352 -13.15 -15.39 -4.76
CA PHE A 352 -13.13 -14.19 -5.59
C PHE A 352 -14.42 -13.39 -5.38
N VAL A 353 -14.30 -12.07 -5.56
CA VAL A 353 -15.43 -11.14 -5.53
C VAL A 353 -15.48 -10.49 -6.91
N ASP A 354 -16.65 -10.53 -7.56
CA ASP A 354 -16.87 -9.81 -8.81
C ASP A 354 -16.96 -8.31 -8.51
N VAL A 355 -16.07 -7.51 -9.09
CA VAL A 355 -16.04 -6.05 -8.96
C VAL A 355 -15.91 -5.46 -10.36
N GLU A 356 -17.00 -4.98 -10.92
CA GLU A 356 -17.03 -4.37 -12.25
C GLU A 356 -16.11 -3.15 -12.28
N GLY A 357 -15.27 -3.01 -13.31
CA GLY A 357 -14.28 -1.95 -13.47
C GLY A 357 -12.92 -2.27 -12.85
N ALA A 358 -12.79 -3.32 -12.03
CA ALA A 358 -11.49 -3.71 -11.47
C ALA A 358 -10.50 -4.11 -12.57
N ALA A 359 -9.26 -3.63 -12.47
CA ALA A 359 -8.17 -3.96 -13.40
C ALA A 359 -6.84 -4.17 -12.67
N PRO A 360 -5.92 -4.96 -13.24
CA PRO A 360 -4.60 -5.17 -12.65
C PRO A 360 -3.85 -3.86 -12.35
N GLY A 361 -3.25 -3.77 -11.17
CA GLY A 361 -2.52 -2.58 -10.72
C GLY A 361 -3.35 -1.59 -9.91
N MET A 362 -4.67 -1.77 -9.79
CA MET A 362 -5.52 -0.98 -8.91
C MET A 362 -5.32 -1.38 -7.44
N HIS A 363 -5.62 -0.47 -6.53
CA HIS A 363 -5.57 -0.70 -5.09
C HIS A 363 -6.86 -1.36 -4.60
N VAL A 364 -6.71 -2.30 -3.65
CA VAL A 364 -7.84 -3.02 -3.07
C VAL A 364 -7.85 -2.84 -1.55
N GLN A 365 -9.01 -2.52 -1.03
CA GLN A 365 -9.29 -2.63 0.39
C GLN A 365 -10.29 -3.76 0.62
N VAL A 366 -9.95 -4.67 1.55
CA VAL A 366 -10.82 -5.77 1.95
C VAL A 366 -11.11 -5.67 3.45
N GLU A 367 -12.38 -5.69 3.78
CA GLU A 367 -12.86 -5.81 5.16
C GLU A 367 -13.54 -7.18 5.32
N SER A 368 -13.23 -7.88 6.42
CA SER A 368 -13.81 -9.17 6.72
C SER A 368 -14.55 -9.13 8.05
N THR A 369 -15.77 -9.65 8.08
CA THR A 369 -16.60 -9.74 9.29
C THR A 369 -17.09 -11.16 9.47
N ILE A 370 -16.85 -11.73 10.66
CA ILE A 370 -17.44 -13.02 11.06
C ILE A 370 -18.90 -12.78 11.42
N GLU A 371 -19.82 -13.24 10.58
CA GLU A 371 -21.25 -13.06 10.81
C GLU A 371 -21.81 -14.07 11.79
N THR A 372 -21.39 -15.33 11.66
CA THR A 372 -21.88 -16.39 12.56
C THR A 372 -20.91 -17.55 12.64
N ILE A 373 -20.87 -18.16 13.82
CA ILE A 373 -20.20 -19.42 14.08
C ILE A 373 -21.23 -20.40 14.62
N SER A 374 -21.39 -21.54 13.96
CA SER A 374 -22.23 -22.63 14.43
C SER A 374 -21.41 -23.92 14.48
N TYR A 375 -21.75 -24.80 15.39
CA TYR A 375 -21.03 -26.04 15.59
C TYR A 375 -21.93 -27.19 16.07
N THR A 376 -21.49 -28.41 15.80
CA THR A 376 -22.12 -29.64 16.30
C THR A 376 -21.02 -30.59 16.77
N LEU A 377 -21.12 -31.03 18.01
CA LEU A 377 -20.29 -32.09 18.54
C LEU A 377 -20.91 -33.42 18.09
N GLU A 378 -20.34 -34.04 17.04
CA GLU A 378 -20.87 -35.28 16.44
C GLU A 378 -20.72 -36.47 17.39
N ASN A 379 -19.63 -36.48 18.13
CA ASN A 379 -19.33 -37.42 19.18
C ASN A 379 -18.33 -36.76 20.14
N SER A 380 -17.85 -37.47 21.15
CA SER A 380 -16.92 -36.87 22.12
C SER A 380 -15.61 -36.33 21.53
N ASN A 381 -15.26 -36.69 20.31
CA ASN A 381 -13.97 -36.34 19.71
C ASN A 381 -14.09 -35.51 18.43
N ASP A 382 -15.19 -35.62 17.69
CA ASP A 382 -15.34 -34.97 16.40
C ASP A 382 -16.29 -33.77 16.50
N LEU A 383 -15.79 -32.60 16.18
CA LEU A 383 -16.50 -31.33 16.20
C LEU A 383 -16.62 -30.78 14.77
N THR A 384 -17.85 -30.75 14.25
CA THR A 384 -18.15 -30.06 12.98
C THR A 384 -18.47 -28.60 13.26
N GLN A 385 -17.83 -27.69 12.53
CA GLN A 385 -17.94 -26.25 12.67
C GLN A 385 -18.26 -25.62 11.33
N LYS A 386 -19.10 -24.59 11.36
CA LYS A 386 -19.44 -23.77 10.19
C LYS A 386 -19.30 -22.31 10.56
N VAL A 387 -18.44 -21.59 9.86
CA VAL A 387 -18.19 -20.16 9.99
C VAL A 387 -18.66 -19.46 8.73
N VAL A 388 -19.48 -18.42 8.87
CA VAL A 388 -19.90 -17.55 7.78
C VAL A 388 -19.14 -16.23 7.90
N ILE A 389 -18.45 -15.85 6.84
CA ILE A 389 -17.60 -14.66 6.76
C ILE A 389 -18.14 -13.77 5.64
N GLN A 390 -18.41 -12.51 5.93
CA GLN A 390 -18.69 -11.48 4.94
C GLN A 390 -17.40 -10.78 4.58
N PHE A 391 -17.08 -10.70 3.28
CA PHE A 391 -16.01 -9.87 2.75
C PHE A 391 -16.63 -8.70 1.99
N SER A 392 -16.19 -7.47 2.33
CA SER A 392 -16.52 -6.25 1.60
C SER A 392 -15.26 -5.77 0.90
N VAL A 393 -15.37 -5.49 -0.39
CA VAL A 393 -14.25 -5.14 -1.27
C VAL A 393 -14.51 -3.79 -1.92
N VAL A 394 -13.52 -2.90 -1.84
CA VAL A 394 -13.50 -1.62 -2.57
C VAL A 394 -12.24 -1.57 -3.40
N VAL A 395 -12.39 -1.32 -4.70
CA VAL A 395 -11.28 -1.16 -5.65
C VAL A 395 -11.17 0.31 -6.01
N THR A 396 -9.95 0.86 -5.88
CA THR A 396 -9.68 2.27 -6.15
C THR A 396 -8.52 2.43 -7.11
N GLN A 397 -8.57 3.49 -7.91
CA GLN A 397 -7.47 3.96 -8.73
C GLN A 397 -7.06 5.37 -8.29
N SER A 398 -5.76 5.59 -8.14
CA SER A 398 -5.24 6.94 -7.90
C SER A 398 -5.26 7.73 -9.21
N THR A 399 -5.90 8.88 -9.21
CA THR A 399 -6.05 9.73 -10.39
C THR A 399 -6.02 11.21 -10.00
N SER A 400 -5.79 12.08 -10.97
CA SER A 400 -5.84 13.53 -10.78
C SER A 400 -7.13 14.08 -11.37
N LEU A 401 -7.97 14.69 -10.52
CA LEU A 401 -9.26 15.25 -10.90
C LEU A 401 -9.33 16.76 -10.60
N ASN A 402 -10.00 17.53 -11.47
CA ASN A 402 -10.46 18.87 -11.12
C ASN A 402 -11.77 18.71 -10.34
N ILE A 403 -11.75 19.02 -9.04
CA ILE A 403 -12.93 18.96 -8.16
C ILE A 403 -13.51 20.36 -8.04
N VAL A 404 -14.81 20.48 -8.26
CA VAL A 404 -15.52 21.75 -8.12
C VAL A 404 -15.66 22.11 -6.64
N GLU A 405 -15.09 23.26 -6.25
CA GLU A 405 -15.22 23.75 -4.89
C GLU A 405 -16.66 24.13 -4.56
N GLY A 406 -17.12 23.68 -3.39
CA GLY A 406 -18.38 24.07 -2.77
C GLY A 406 -18.21 25.20 -1.75
N THR A 407 -19.30 25.65 -1.18
CA THR A 407 -19.30 26.69 -0.12
C THR A 407 -19.70 26.14 1.25
N GLU A 408 -20.09 24.88 1.33
CA GLU A 408 -20.64 24.21 2.51
C GLU A 408 -19.77 23.01 2.91
N GLU A 409 -20.01 22.47 4.10
CA GLU A 409 -19.41 21.21 4.55
C GLU A 409 -19.93 20.02 3.71
N PRO A 410 -19.17 18.90 3.59
CA PRO A 410 -17.96 18.59 4.36
C PRO A 410 -16.71 19.25 3.81
N ILE A 411 -15.72 19.44 4.69
CA ILE A 411 -14.35 19.79 4.32
C ILE A 411 -13.56 18.51 4.16
N ILE A 412 -12.91 18.35 3.02
CA ILE A 412 -12.02 17.22 2.74
C ILE A 412 -10.55 17.65 2.78
N LEU A 413 -9.66 16.70 3.09
CA LEU A 413 -8.23 16.85 2.92
C LEU A 413 -7.82 16.14 1.64
N VAL A 414 -7.35 16.88 0.66
CA VAL A 414 -6.91 16.36 -0.65
C VAL A 414 -5.52 16.87 -0.98
N ASP A 415 -4.86 16.17 -1.86
CA ASP A 415 -3.53 16.51 -2.32
C ASP A 415 -3.62 17.25 -3.66
N GLU A 416 -3.42 18.57 -3.65
CA GLU A 416 -3.31 19.39 -4.86
C GLU A 416 -2.02 19.04 -5.60
N VAL A 417 -2.11 18.84 -6.91
CA VAL A 417 -0.97 18.57 -7.79
C VAL A 417 -0.19 19.86 -8.01
N VAL A 418 1.02 19.94 -7.45
CA VAL A 418 1.92 21.07 -7.66
C VAL A 418 2.64 20.95 -8.99
N GLY A 419 3.04 19.74 -9.37
CA GLY A 419 3.65 19.45 -10.66
C GLY A 419 4.14 18.03 -10.77
N GLU A 420 4.46 17.64 -12.00
CA GLU A 420 4.98 16.33 -12.33
C GLU A 420 6.30 16.43 -13.12
N THR A 421 7.16 15.47 -12.97
CA THR A 421 8.42 15.35 -13.71
C THR A 421 8.88 13.91 -13.76
N THR A 422 9.85 13.62 -14.63
CA THR A 422 10.47 12.30 -14.72
C THR A 422 11.96 12.44 -14.56
N GLY A 423 12.55 11.58 -13.71
CA GLY A 423 13.99 11.45 -13.56
C GLY A 423 14.49 10.11 -14.08
N GLN A 424 15.69 10.11 -14.67
CA GLN A 424 16.36 8.89 -15.08
C GLN A 424 17.79 8.88 -14.57
N THR A 425 18.24 7.74 -14.06
CA THR A 425 19.63 7.57 -13.61
C THR A 425 20.20 6.25 -14.11
N LEU A 426 21.50 6.24 -14.35
CA LEU A 426 22.28 5.04 -14.68
C LEU A 426 23.16 4.68 -13.49
N LEU A 427 22.90 3.53 -12.90
CA LEU A 427 23.76 2.91 -11.89
C LEU A 427 24.72 1.96 -12.60
N GLN A 428 25.99 2.02 -12.24
CA GLN A 428 27.01 1.14 -12.82
C GLN A 428 27.94 0.67 -11.71
N ASP A 429 28.04 -0.66 -11.55
CA ASP A 429 28.87 -1.30 -10.55
C ASP A 429 29.66 -2.48 -11.11
N ILE A 430 30.77 -2.82 -10.43
CA ILE A 430 31.52 -4.06 -10.67
C ILE A 430 31.25 -4.97 -9.49
N ILE A 431 30.53 -6.05 -9.75
CA ILE A 431 30.09 -7.03 -8.76
C ILE A 431 31.11 -8.16 -8.70
N THR A 432 31.54 -8.52 -7.48
CA THR A 432 32.39 -9.68 -7.25
C THR A 432 31.52 -10.93 -7.12
N MET A 433 31.75 -11.90 -7.99
CA MET A 433 30.99 -13.16 -8.00
C MET A 433 31.41 -14.07 -6.84
N ASP A 434 30.45 -14.68 -6.15
CA ASP A 434 30.71 -15.61 -5.04
C ASP A 434 31.45 -16.89 -5.46
N LYS A 435 31.28 -17.27 -6.73
CA LYS A 435 31.95 -18.44 -7.33
C LYS A 435 32.53 -18.07 -8.70
N PRO A 436 33.62 -18.74 -9.13
CA PRO A 436 34.12 -18.57 -10.50
C PRO A 436 33.03 -18.83 -11.52
N THR A 437 32.75 -17.84 -12.34
CA THR A 437 31.57 -17.74 -13.23
C THR A 437 31.98 -17.92 -14.69
N GLN A 438 31.25 -18.79 -15.38
CA GLN A 438 31.39 -19.00 -16.83
C GLN A 438 30.44 -18.09 -17.61
N LYS A 439 29.21 -17.88 -17.08
CA LYS A 439 28.16 -17.16 -17.78
C LYS A 439 27.13 -16.61 -16.81
N ILE A 440 26.70 -15.37 -17.02
CA ILE A 440 25.50 -14.82 -16.38
C ILE A 440 24.26 -15.35 -17.13
N ARG A 441 23.32 -15.89 -16.40
CA ARG A 441 22.07 -16.43 -16.95
C ARG A 441 20.98 -15.38 -17.02
N ASP A 442 20.71 -14.73 -15.85
CA ASP A 442 19.63 -13.75 -15.70
C ASP A 442 19.92 -12.85 -14.50
N VAL A 443 19.34 -11.66 -14.50
CA VAL A 443 19.35 -10.76 -13.33
C VAL A 443 17.94 -10.21 -13.18
N ASP A 444 17.29 -10.56 -12.09
CA ASP A 444 16.02 -9.95 -11.67
C ASP A 444 16.37 -8.77 -10.76
N ALA A 445 15.84 -7.59 -11.05
CA ALA A 445 16.07 -6.39 -10.25
C ALA A 445 14.73 -5.73 -9.89
N GLU A 446 14.61 -5.30 -8.63
CA GLU A 446 13.43 -4.59 -8.13
C GLU A 446 13.82 -3.45 -7.19
N VAL A 447 13.03 -2.37 -7.18
CA VAL A 447 13.19 -1.29 -6.21
C VAL A 447 12.48 -1.68 -4.93
N THR A 448 13.23 -1.99 -3.88
CA THR A 448 12.69 -2.45 -2.59
C THR A 448 12.38 -1.30 -1.63
N SER A 449 13.04 -0.17 -1.81
CA SER A 449 12.83 1.04 -1.01
C SER A 449 13.04 2.27 -1.87
N ILE A 450 12.14 3.25 -1.76
CA ILE A 450 12.28 4.56 -2.41
C ILE A 450 11.68 5.64 -1.53
N THR A 451 12.38 6.77 -1.41
CA THR A 451 11.95 7.94 -0.63
C THR A 451 12.26 9.23 -1.38
N ALA A 452 11.48 10.27 -1.10
CA ALA A 452 11.69 11.61 -1.60
C ALA A 452 11.96 12.60 -0.46
N GLN A 453 12.90 13.51 -0.68
CA GLN A 453 13.07 14.71 0.13
C GLN A 453 12.88 15.94 -0.76
N ILE A 454 11.88 16.75 -0.44
CA ILE A 454 11.57 17.96 -1.21
C ILE A 454 12.30 19.14 -0.60
N ILE A 455 13.04 19.86 -1.45
CA ILE A 455 13.66 21.15 -1.17
C ILE A 455 13.20 22.16 -2.22
N ALA A 456 13.47 23.44 -2.03
CA ALA A 456 13.00 24.47 -2.96
C ALA A 456 13.37 24.16 -4.42
N ASN A 457 12.35 23.99 -5.27
CA ASN A 457 12.41 23.66 -6.71
C ASN A 457 13.11 22.34 -7.06
N LYS A 458 13.23 21.39 -6.13
CA LYS A 458 13.88 20.09 -6.36
C LYS A 458 13.28 18.98 -5.52
N VAL A 459 13.35 17.77 -6.07
CA VAL A 459 13.05 16.53 -5.36
C VAL A 459 14.30 15.65 -5.36
N ILE A 460 14.83 15.33 -4.19
CA ILE A 460 15.92 14.38 -3.99
C ILE A 460 15.29 13.01 -3.81
N ILE A 461 15.68 12.05 -4.62
CA ILE A 461 15.15 10.68 -4.65
C ILE A 461 16.26 9.75 -4.19
N GLN A 462 15.96 8.90 -3.23
CA GLN A 462 16.89 7.92 -2.67
C GLN A 462 16.19 6.58 -2.49
N GLY A 463 16.95 5.50 -2.63
CA GLY A 463 16.35 4.18 -2.47
C GLY A 463 17.36 3.06 -2.60
N ILE A 464 16.82 1.83 -2.65
CA ILE A 464 17.58 0.58 -2.77
C ILE A 464 16.99 -0.23 -3.92
N ILE A 465 17.87 -0.72 -4.78
CA ILE A 465 17.55 -1.75 -5.77
C ILE A 465 18.09 -3.07 -5.26
N HIS A 466 17.21 -4.05 -5.05
CA HIS A 466 17.57 -5.44 -4.81
C HIS A 466 17.74 -6.15 -6.15
N LYS A 467 18.84 -6.90 -6.29
CA LYS A 467 19.15 -7.67 -7.49
C LYS A 467 19.35 -9.13 -7.12
N GLN A 468 18.71 -10.02 -7.85
CA GLN A 468 18.91 -11.46 -7.77
C GLN A 468 19.63 -11.92 -9.05
N ILE A 469 20.89 -12.32 -8.90
CA ILE A 469 21.79 -12.68 -10.01
C ILE A 469 21.85 -14.19 -10.11
N TYR A 470 21.45 -14.75 -11.26
CA TYR A 470 21.56 -16.17 -11.59
C TYR A 470 22.70 -16.39 -12.57
N TYR A 471 23.63 -17.29 -12.27
CA TYR A 471 24.80 -17.52 -13.09
C TYR A 471 25.24 -18.99 -13.10
N ILE A 472 26.02 -19.36 -14.14
CA ILE A 472 26.62 -20.69 -14.28
C ILE A 472 28.07 -20.60 -13.85
N GLY A 473 28.46 -21.41 -12.88
CA GLY A 473 29.84 -21.56 -12.44
C GLY A 473 30.72 -22.27 -13.46
N THR A 474 32.04 -22.20 -13.28
CA THR A 474 33.01 -22.93 -14.13
C THR A 474 32.94 -24.45 -13.94
N ASP A 475 32.18 -24.93 -12.96
CA ASP A 475 31.84 -26.32 -12.68
C ASP A 475 30.51 -26.77 -13.33
N ASP A 476 29.94 -25.94 -14.22
CA ASP A 476 28.64 -26.17 -14.89
C ASP A 476 27.43 -26.24 -13.93
N ILE A 477 27.57 -25.73 -12.70
CA ILE A 477 26.47 -25.64 -11.71
C ILE A 477 25.85 -24.24 -11.76
N GLU A 478 24.52 -24.17 -11.65
CA GLU A 478 23.80 -22.93 -11.50
C GLU A 478 23.82 -22.44 -10.06
N TYR A 479 24.20 -21.17 -9.89
CA TYR A 479 24.25 -20.47 -8.60
C TYR A 479 23.39 -19.23 -8.65
N GLU A 480 23.03 -18.73 -7.48
CA GLU A 480 22.37 -17.44 -7.29
C GLU A 480 23.10 -16.62 -6.24
N MET A 481 23.03 -15.30 -6.36
CA MET A 481 23.47 -14.36 -5.33
C MET A 481 22.60 -13.12 -5.34
N GLY A 482 22.33 -12.57 -4.14
CA GLY A 482 21.60 -11.32 -3.96
C GLY A 482 22.56 -10.14 -3.76
N GLU A 483 22.20 -8.97 -4.27
CA GLU A 483 22.93 -7.73 -4.04
C GLU A 483 21.96 -6.55 -3.90
N ASP A 484 22.23 -5.69 -2.90
CA ASP A 484 21.50 -4.44 -2.68
C ASP A 484 22.37 -3.25 -3.09
N VAL A 485 21.83 -2.37 -3.94
CA VAL A 485 22.53 -1.15 -4.38
C VAL A 485 21.72 0.07 -4.01
N GLU A 486 22.35 0.97 -3.24
CA GLU A 486 21.77 2.26 -2.90
C GLU A 486 21.87 3.21 -4.09
N PHE A 487 20.83 4.01 -4.31
CA PHE A 487 20.85 5.08 -5.30
C PHE A 487 20.40 6.40 -4.71
N SER A 488 20.91 7.49 -5.28
CA SER A 488 20.49 8.85 -4.96
C SER A 488 20.68 9.75 -6.17
N PHE A 489 19.63 10.46 -6.56
CA PHE A 489 19.67 11.49 -7.58
C PHE A 489 18.60 12.55 -7.28
N PHE A 490 18.56 13.62 -8.09
CA PHE A 490 17.52 14.63 -7.95
C PHE A 490 16.91 14.98 -9.30
N VAL A 491 15.70 15.51 -9.23
CA VAL A 491 15.01 16.13 -10.36
C VAL A 491 14.66 17.57 -10.02
N ASP A 492 14.67 18.43 -11.02
CA ASP A 492 14.19 19.80 -10.90
C ASP A 492 12.67 19.81 -11.08
N LEU A 493 11.96 20.45 -10.14
CA LEU A 493 10.54 20.70 -10.23
C LEU A 493 10.28 22.12 -9.72
N PRO A 494 9.92 23.08 -10.58
CA PRO A 494 9.51 24.40 -10.16
C PRO A 494 8.33 24.34 -9.17
N ASP A 495 8.29 25.28 -8.23
CA ASP A 495 7.24 25.43 -7.21
C ASP A 495 7.21 24.32 -6.14
N ALA A 496 8.08 23.32 -6.21
CA ALA A 496 8.27 22.38 -5.10
C ALA A 496 8.88 23.08 -3.88
N GLU A 497 8.26 22.93 -2.70
CA GLU A 497 8.67 23.55 -1.45
C GLU A 497 8.79 22.53 -0.30
N PRO A 498 9.66 22.77 0.70
CA PRO A 498 9.72 21.93 1.88
C PRO A 498 8.38 21.85 2.60
N GLY A 499 7.99 20.63 3.00
CA GLY A 499 6.69 20.35 3.65
C GLY A 499 5.67 19.72 2.70
N MET A 500 5.89 19.80 1.41
CA MET A 500 5.18 19.00 0.40
C MET A 500 5.65 17.56 0.44
N HIS A 501 4.90 16.66 -0.20
CA HIS A 501 5.27 15.25 -0.35
C HIS A 501 5.23 14.82 -1.82
N ALA A 502 5.78 13.67 -2.14
CA ALA A 502 5.83 13.18 -3.50
C ALA A 502 5.33 11.73 -3.59
N ALA A 503 4.53 11.48 -4.63
CA ALA A 503 4.28 10.13 -5.11
C ALA A 503 5.35 9.77 -6.14
N LEU A 504 5.96 8.58 -5.98
CA LEU A 504 7.08 8.10 -6.79
C LEU A 504 6.69 6.77 -7.45
N VAL A 505 6.88 6.68 -8.76
CA VAL A 505 6.69 5.42 -9.50
C VAL A 505 8.01 5.03 -10.14
N PRO A 506 8.79 4.11 -9.52
CA PRO A 506 10.04 3.63 -10.09
C PRO A 506 9.80 2.57 -11.16
N THR A 507 10.60 2.60 -12.21
CA THR A 507 10.62 1.63 -13.28
C THR A 507 12.06 1.28 -13.67
N ILE A 508 12.44 0.01 -13.55
CA ILE A 508 13.72 -0.46 -14.08
C ILE A 508 13.53 -0.70 -15.58
N GLU A 509 14.14 0.18 -16.39
CA GLU A 509 13.99 0.13 -17.84
C GLU A 509 14.93 -0.90 -18.48
N SER A 510 16.10 -1.11 -17.89
CA SER A 510 17.08 -2.06 -18.43
C SER A 510 18.10 -2.48 -17.38
N VAL A 511 18.46 -3.75 -17.41
CA VAL A 511 19.64 -4.32 -16.73
C VAL A 511 20.56 -4.89 -17.79
N ILE A 512 21.82 -4.42 -17.81
CA ILE A 512 22.84 -4.85 -18.77
C ILE A 512 24.02 -5.42 -17.98
N THR A 513 24.42 -6.64 -18.28
CA THR A 513 25.51 -7.34 -17.60
C THR A 513 26.61 -7.73 -18.59
N GLU A 514 27.85 -7.62 -18.15
CA GLU A 514 29.05 -8.04 -18.90
C GLU A 514 30.02 -8.74 -17.95
N LEU A 515 30.33 -10.00 -18.20
CA LEU A 515 31.33 -10.73 -17.41
C LEU A 515 32.72 -10.23 -17.78
N LEU A 516 33.42 -9.58 -16.85
CA LEU A 516 34.78 -9.04 -17.06
C LEU A 516 35.84 -10.12 -16.82
N SER A 517 35.61 -10.99 -15.87
CA SER A 517 36.47 -12.14 -15.53
C SER A 517 35.62 -13.25 -14.91
N GLU A 518 36.22 -14.39 -14.57
CA GLU A 518 35.52 -15.47 -13.83
C GLU A 518 34.98 -15.02 -12.44
N THR A 519 35.47 -13.89 -11.92
CA THR A 519 35.13 -13.41 -10.57
C THR A 519 34.53 -12.01 -10.54
N GLU A 520 34.42 -11.33 -11.70
CA GLU A 520 33.91 -9.95 -11.76
C GLU A 520 32.92 -9.77 -12.90
N MET A 521 31.82 -9.16 -12.62
CA MET A 521 30.77 -8.77 -13.56
C MET A 521 30.56 -7.26 -13.53
N LEU A 522 30.59 -6.60 -14.68
CA LEU A 522 30.10 -5.24 -14.82
C LEU A 522 28.58 -5.26 -15.00
N GLU A 523 27.90 -4.50 -14.22
CA GLU A 523 26.45 -4.31 -14.32
C GLU A 523 26.09 -2.85 -14.53
N LYS A 524 25.02 -2.62 -15.31
CA LYS A 524 24.41 -1.31 -15.53
C LYS A 524 22.92 -1.44 -15.41
N VAL A 525 22.33 -0.65 -14.50
CA VAL A 525 20.88 -0.58 -14.29
C VAL A 525 20.41 0.81 -14.69
N VAL A 526 19.45 0.89 -15.60
CA VAL A 526 18.77 2.13 -15.95
C VAL A 526 17.47 2.20 -15.15
N LEU A 527 17.40 3.15 -14.23
CA LEU A 527 16.24 3.42 -13.40
C LEU A 527 15.58 4.71 -13.86
N LYS A 528 14.29 4.64 -14.18
CA LYS A 528 13.38 5.76 -14.39
C LYS A 528 12.50 5.92 -13.15
N VAL A 529 12.23 7.15 -12.71
CA VAL A 529 11.27 7.45 -11.66
C VAL A 529 10.35 8.58 -12.13
N ASP A 530 9.06 8.30 -12.22
CA ASP A 530 8.04 9.32 -12.41
C ASP A 530 7.70 9.92 -11.04
N VAL A 531 7.67 11.25 -10.96
CA VAL A 531 7.58 12.03 -9.73
C VAL A 531 6.39 12.98 -9.83
N LEU A 532 5.45 12.86 -8.90
CA LEU A 532 4.32 13.75 -8.73
C LEU A 532 4.46 14.45 -7.38
N VAL A 533 4.62 15.77 -7.36
CA VAL A 533 4.70 16.55 -6.11
C VAL A 533 3.32 17.07 -5.74
N LEU A 534 2.98 16.91 -4.48
CA LEU A 534 1.66 17.10 -3.92
C LEU A 534 1.71 18.01 -2.68
N SER A 535 0.68 18.85 -2.54
CA SER A 535 0.47 19.69 -1.35
C SER A 535 -0.90 19.40 -0.75
N THR A 536 -0.94 18.94 0.50
CA THR A 536 -2.23 18.68 1.17
C THR A 536 -2.96 19.98 1.45
N VAL A 537 -4.15 20.12 0.90
CA VAL A 537 -5.03 21.28 1.03
C VAL A 537 -6.40 20.90 1.59
N ARG A 538 -7.15 21.92 2.00
CA ARG A 538 -8.54 21.77 2.47
C ARG A 538 -9.48 22.26 1.41
N LEU A 539 -10.44 21.43 1.05
CA LEU A 539 -11.43 21.73 0.04
C LEU A 539 -12.85 21.56 0.59
N ASN A 540 -13.67 22.58 0.42
CA ASN A 540 -15.11 22.49 0.68
C ASN A 540 -15.78 21.95 -0.57
N ILE A 541 -16.53 20.87 -0.47
CA ILE A 541 -17.09 20.24 -1.67
C ILE A 541 -18.62 20.22 -1.74
N GLY A 542 -19.31 20.53 -0.63
CA GLY A 542 -20.77 20.47 -0.62
C GLY A 542 -21.37 19.11 -1.02
N ALA A 543 -20.57 18.04 -0.88
CA ALA A 543 -20.94 16.68 -1.30
C ALA A 543 -21.84 15.98 -0.28
N VAL A 544 -22.61 14.99 -0.76
CA VAL A 544 -23.40 14.11 0.12
C VAL A 544 -22.67 12.77 0.27
N PRO A 545 -22.46 12.28 1.50
CA PRO A 545 -21.89 10.95 1.71
C PRO A 545 -22.73 9.88 1.03
N VAL A 546 -22.08 8.95 0.34
CA VAL A 546 -22.73 7.78 -0.24
C VAL A 546 -22.78 6.69 0.83
N PRO A 547 -23.97 6.12 1.13
CA PRO A 547 -24.14 5.17 2.22
C PRO A 547 -23.43 3.83 2.01
#